data_7daf10a1290492cda1924d287a3ebc2e
#
_entry.id   7daf10a1290492cda1924d287a3ebc2e
#
_cell.length_a   1.000
_cell.length_b   1.000
_cell.length_c   1.000
_cell.angle_alpha   90.00
_cell.angle_beta   90.00
_cell.angle_gamma   90.00
#
_symmetry.space_group_name_H-M   'P 1'
#
loop_
_entity.id
_entity.type
_entity.pdbx_description
1 polymer ?
#
loop_
_entity_poly.entity_id
_entity_poly.type
_entity_poly.pdbx_seq_one_letter_code
_entity_poly.pdbx_strand_id
1 'polypeptide(L)'
;LTLSVYVVDRAQIKAKEAIQKEEDSVIFSALIAAADNRGDQKVTNVGTLTTTSLNTAFKYIEQHDLVSTKIIVHANQYASIRIFGKDFYDEATTREILTSGLFGHLWSADIHVSSRMDSDKVLVVASPDTIGAFPIRQDITVLPADDPKRLRLGWVIYEEIGVVILNDY
;
A
#
# COMPACT_ATOMS: atom_id res chain seq x y z
N LEU A 1 -35.61 3.72 -18.07
CA LEU A 1 -34.36 3.53 -18.86
C LEU A 1 -33.13 4.17 -18.18
N THR A 2 -33.27 5.28 -17.48
CA THR A 2 -32.15 6.00 -16.81
C THR A 2 -31.58 5.25 -15.62
N LEU A 3 -32.37 4.49 -14.86
CA LEU A 3 -31.89 3.75 -13.68
C LEU A 3 -30.94 2.59 -14.04
N SER A 4 -31.13 1.95 -15.20
CA SER A 4 -30.31 0.82 -15.61
C SER A 4 -28.88 1.25 -16.02
N VAL A 5 -28.73 2.43 -16.63
CA VAL A 5 -27.42 2.98 -17.02
C VAL A 5 -26.59 3.27 -15.74
N TYR A 6 -27.17 3.90 -14.73
CA TYR A 6 -26.49 4.18 -13.46
C TYR A 6 -26.01 2.91 -12.74
N VAL A 7 -26.76 1.82 -12.81
CA VAL A 7 -26.37 0.56 -12.17
C VAL A 7 -25.18 -0.07 -12.87
N VAL A 8 -25.16 -0.02 -14.19
CA VAL A 8 -24.07 -0.56 -15.01
C VAL A 8 -22.78 0.23 -14.80
N ASP A 9 -22.84 1.56 -14.89
CA ASP A 9 -21.67 2.43 -14.68
C ASP A 9 -21.10 2.22 -13.27
N ARG A 10 -21.94 2.15 -12.25
CA ARG A 10 -21.53 1.89 -10.88
C ARG A 10 -20.91 0.51 -10.72
N ALA A 11 -21.42 -0.51 -11.40
CA ALA A 11 -20.85 -1.85 -11.37
C ALA A 11 -19.46 -1.88 -12.01
N GLN A 12 -19.26 -1.20 -13.12
CA GLN A 12 -17.96 -1.10 -13.78
C GLN A 12 -16.93 -0.35 -12.91
N ILE A 13 -17.32 0.77 -12.28
CA ILE A 13 -16.45 1.51 -11.36
C ILE A 13 -16.03 0.61 -10.21
N LYS A 14 -16.97 -0.09 -9.57
CA LYS A 14 -16.67 -0.99 -8.45
C LYS A 14 -15.79 -2.17 -8.87
N ALA A 15 -15.94 -2.69 -10.08
CA ALA A 15 -15.09 -3.75 -10.57
C ALA A 15 -13.65 -3.25 -10.82
N LYS A 16 -13.47 -2.05 -11.37
CA LYS A 16 -12.16 -1.41 -11.49
C LYS A 16 -11.49 -1.19 -10.12
N GLU A 17 -12.24 -0.64 -9.16
CA GLU A 17 -11.76 -0.48 -7.77
C GLU A 17 -11.36 -1.82 -7.12
N ALA A 18 -12.07 -2.91 -7.46
CA ALA A 18 -11.72 -4.24 -6.95
C ALA A 18 -10.40 -4.75 -7.54
N ILE A 19 -10.18 -4.54 -8.84
CA ILE A 19 -8.92 -4.88 -9.50
C ILE A 19 -7.77 -4.09 -8.89
N GLN A 20 -7.89 -2.77 -8.77
CA GLN A 20 -6.85 -1.93 -8.14
C GLN A 20 -6.52 -2.36 -6.71
N LYS A 21 -7.51 -2.78 -5.94
CA LYS A 21 -7.28 -3.31 -4.60
C LYS A 21 -6.54 -4.65 -4.59
N GLU A 22 -6.75 -5.47 -5.60
CA GLU A 22 -6.03 -6.72 -5.76
C GLU A 22 -4.58 -6.47 -6.21
N GLU A 23 -4.35 -5.50 -7.10
CA GLU A 23 -3.01 -5.03 -7.45
C GLU A 23 -2.21 -4.62 -6.21
N ASP A 24 -2.77 -3.77 -5.36
CA ASP A 24 -2.13 -3.35 -4.10
C ASP A 24 -1.76 -4.57 -3.24
N SER A 25 -2.67 -5.55 -3.13
CA SER A 25 -2.44 -6.76 -2.35
C SER A 25 -1.29 -7.59 -2.91
N VAL A 26 -1.21 -7.74 -4.22
CA VAL A 26 -0.13 -8.48 -4.90
C VAL A 26 1.22 -7.76 -4.70
N ILE A 27 1.25 -6.43 -4.86
CA ILE A 27 2.46 -5.63 -4.66
C ILE A 27 2.95 -5.75 -3.20
N PHE A 28 2.07 -5.57 -2.21
CA PHE A 28 2.45 -5.67 -0.80
C PHE A 28 2.93 -7.07 -0.45
N SER A 29 2.27 -8.11 -0.96
CA SER A 29 2.70 -9.49 -0.74
C SER A 29 4.09 -9.76 -1.32
N ALA A 30 4.39 -9.25 -2.51
CA ALA A 30 5.70 -9.38 -3.13
C ALA A 30 6.80 -8.66 -2.34
N LEU A 31 6.53 -7.44 -1.89
CA LEU A 31 7.47 -6.65 -1.07
C LEU A 31 7.74 -7.32 0.28
N ILE A 32 6.69 -7.81 0.95
CA ILE A 32 6.81 -8.54 2.22
C ILE A 32 7.62 -9.83 2.02
N ALA A 33 7.35 -10.58 0.95
CA ALA A 33 8.08 -11.80 0.65
C ALA A 33 9.57 -11.54 0.37
N ALA A 34 9.90 -10.45 -0.33
CA ALA A 34 11.27 -10.04 -0.56
C ALA A 34 12.01 -9.72 0.76
N ALA A 35 11.38 -8.92 1.63
CA ALA A 35 11.94 -8.59 2.95
C ALA A 35 12.05 -9.84 3.86
N ASP A 36 11.08 -10.74 3.84
CA ASP A 36 11.12 -11.98 4.63
C ASP A 36 12.22 -12.95 4.16
N ASN A 37 12.53 -12.99 2.88
CA ASN A 37 13.58 -13.85 2.32
C ASN A 37 14.98 -13.43 2.78
N ARG A 38 15.20 -12.17 3.05
CA ARG A 38 16.49 -11.66 3.53
C ARG A 38 16.73 -11.90 5.02
N GLY A 39 15.69 -11.90 5.83
CA GLY A 39 15.76 -12.19 7.26
C GLY A 39 16.46 -11.14 8.13
N ASP A 40 17.48 -10.47 7.62
CA ASP A 40 18.25 -9.42 8.27
C ASP A 40 17.61 -8.02 8.15
N GLN A 41 16.57 -7.89 7.33
CA GLN A 41 15.81 -6.66 7.12
C GLN A 41 14.46 -6.67 7.85
N LYS A 42 14.26 -7.64 8.71
CA LYS A 42 13.02 -7.81 9.46
C LYS A 42 13.21 -7.39 10.91
N VAL A 43 12.40 -6.46 11.35
CA VAL A 43 12.29 -6.10 12.77
C VAL A 43 11.07 -6.80 13.35
N THR A 44 11.31 -7.76 14.25
CA THR A 44 10.22 -8.40 14.98
C THR A 44 9.99 -7.68 16.29
N ASN A 45 8.77 -7.21 16.51
CA ASN A 45 8.35 -6.54 17.73
C ASN A 45 7.23 -7.35 18.40
N VAL A 46 7.28 -7.44 19.73
CA VAL A 46 6.24 -8.09 20.52
C VAL A 46 5.29 -7.00 21.03
N GLY A 47 4.06 -7.00 20.51
CA GLY A 47 3.04 -6.01 20.89
C GLY A 47 2.87 -4.88 19.87
N THR A 48 2.68 -3.66 20.37
CA THR A 48 2.44 -2.49 19.53
C THR A 48 3.73 -1.98 18.86
N LEU A 49 3.57 -1.33 17.71
CA LEU A 49 4.67 -0.64 17.04
C LEU A 49 5.33 0.38 17.98
N THR A 50 6.66 0.38 18.04
CA THR A 50 7.44 1.33 18.82
C THR A 50 8.30 2.22 17.94
N THR A 51 8.67 3.39 18.44
CA THR A 51 9.59 4.31 17.75
C THR A 51 10.94 3.66 17.46
N THR A 52 11.43 2.85 18.39
CA THR A 52 12.71 2.13 18.26
C THR A 52 12.66 1.10 17.13
N SER A 53 11.58 0.31 17.03
CA SER A 53 11.44 -0.67 15.95
C SER A 53 11.31 -0.01 14.60
N LEU A 54 10.59 1.10 14.51
CA LEU A 54 10.48 1.87 13.27
C LEU A 54 11.82 2.48 12.86
N ASN A 55 12.55 3.09 13.80
CA ASN A 55 13.89 3.64 13.55
C ASN A 55 14.87 2.55 13.08
N THR A 56 14.76 1.33 13.62
CA THR A 56 15.58 0.20 13.18
C THR A 56 15.27 -0.20 11.74
N ALA A 57 13.99 -0.16 11.34
CA ALA A 57 13.60 -0.44 9.97
C ALA A 57 14.17 0.61 8.99
N PHE A 58 14.15 1.88 9.35
CA PHE A 58 14.79 2.95 8.57
C PHE A 58 16.30 2.71 8.43
N LYS A 59 16.96 2.38 9.55
CA LYS A 59 18.40 2.07 9.56
C LYS A 59 18.76 0.97 8.56
N TYR A 60 17.93 -0.07 8.41
CA TYR A 60 18.21 -1.16 7.48
C TYR A 60 18.27 -0.69 6.01
N ILE A 61 17.48 0.29 5.64
CA ILE A 61 17.51 0.87 4.30
C ILE A 61 18.69 1.85 4.16
N GLU A 62 18.88 2.72 5.14
CA GLU A 62 19.90 3.76 5.12
C GLU A 62 21.33 3.21 5.14
N GLN A 63 21.57 2.05 5.75
CA GLN A 63 22.87 1.38 5.73
C GLN A 63 23.33 0.95 4.34
N HIS A 64 22.44 0.92 3.36
CA HIS A 64 22.72 0.63 1.95
C HIS A 64 22.77 1.89 1.08
N ASP A 65 22.96 3.06 1.69
CA ASP A 65 22.98 4.36 1.03
C ASP A 65 21.65 4.69 0.28
N LEU A 66 20.56 4.08 0.71
CA LEU A 66 19.21 4.33 0.19
C LEU A 66 18.43 5.23 1.12
N VAL A 67 17.53 6.05 0.57
CA VAL A 67 16.65 6.92 1.34
C VAL A 67 15.27 6.28 1.45
N SER A 68 14.79 6.12 2.67
CA SER A 68 13.42 5.69 2.94
C SER A 68 12.44 6.78 2.51
N THR A 69 11.52 6.47 1.59
CA THR A 69 10.59 7.45 1.04
C THR A 69 9.14 7.20 1.41
N LYS A 70 8.78 5.95 1.74
CA LYS A 70 7.41 5.60 2.09
C LYS A 70 7.34 4.63 3.26
N ILE A 71 6.32 4.82 4.09
CA ILE A 71 5.90 3.91 5.15
C ILE A 71 4.50 3.43 4.80
N ILE A 72 4.32 2.14 4.58
CA ILE A 72 3.02 1.54 4.26
C ILE A 72 2.53 0.81 5.50
N VAL A 73 1.36 1.17 5.99
CA VAL A 73 0.80 0.67 7.25
C VAL A 73 -0.67 0.32 7.12
N HIS A 74 -1.12 -0.65 7.91
CA HIS A 74 -2.54 -0.85 8.17
C HIS A 74 -3.05 0.20 9.18
N ALA A 75 -4.35 0.50 9.17
CA ALA A 75 -4.97 1.46 10.08
C ALA A 75 -4.68 1.19 11.58
N ASN A 76 -4.54 -0.08 11.97
CA ASN A 76 -4.20 -0.47 13.34
C ASN A 76 -2.80 0.02 13.75
N GLN A 77 -1.80 -0.15 12.88
CA GLN A 77 -0.44 0.32 13.14
C GLN A 77 -0.33 1.84 13.02
N TYR A 78 -1.11 2.44 12.14
CA TYR A 78 -1.20 3.90 12.06
C TYR A 78 -1.75 4.53 13.35
N ALA A 79 -2.71 3.87 14.00
CA ALA A 79 -3.17 4.29 15.32
C ALA A 79 -2.04 4.28 16.36
N SER A 80 -1.13 3.31 16.30
CA SER A 80 0.05 3.26 17.17
C SER A 80 1.03 4.42 16.89
N ILE A 81 1.24 4.77 15.63
CA ILE A 81 2.08 5.92 15.25
C ILE A 81 1.52 7.22 15.83
N ARG A 82 0.22 7.42 15.79
CA ARG A 82 -0.43 8.63 16.37
C ARG A 82 -0.24 8.79 17.87
N ILE A 83 0.03 7.70 18.58
CA ILE A 83 0.21 7.69 20.05
C ILE A 83 1.69 7.86 20.44
N PHE A 84 2.62 7.91 19.48
CA PHE A 84 4.01 8.21 19.78
C PHE A 84 4.12 9.50 20.57
N GLY A 85 4.92 9.47 21.64
CA GLY A 85 4.93 10.53 22.65
C GLY A 85 5.42 11.90 22.12
N LYS A 86 5.17 12.95 22.91
CA LYS A 86 5.57 14.33 22.62
C LYS A 86 7.08 14.52 22.40
N ASP A 87 7.90 13.66 22.97
CA ASP A 87 9.36 13.70 22.81
C ASP A 87 9.80 13.23 21.41
N PHE A 88 8.87 12.71 20.63
CA PHE A 88 9.13 12.17 19.31
C PHE A 88 8.75 13.14 18.17
N TYR A 89 7.77 13.96 18.40
CA TYR A 89 7.29 14.95 17.42
C TYR A 89 7.66 16.36 17.83
N ASP A 90 7.94 17.22 16.84
CA ASP A 90 8.02 18.64 17.07
C ASP A 90 6.63 19.24 17.36
N GLU A 91 6.61 20.48 17.83
CA GLU A 91 5.36 21.16 18.21
C GLU A 91 4.44 21.37 17.00
N ALA A 92 5.00 21.61 15.80
CA ALA A 92 4.24 21.83 14.58
C ALA A 92 3.52 20.55 14.15
N THR A 93 4.23 19.42 14.13
CA THR A 93 3.68 18.09 13.81
C THR A 93 2.63 17.66 14.83
N THR A 94 2.88 17.90 16.12
CA THR A 94 1.90 17.63 17.18
C THR A 94 0.61 18.44 16.97
N ARG A 95 0.71 19.69 16.59
CA ARG A 95 -0.45 20.54 16.30
C ARG A 95 -1.22 20.07 15.09
N GLU A 96 -0.53 19.64 14.02
CA GLU A 96 -1.16 19.09 12.82
C GLU A 96 -1.94 17.81 13.13
N ILE A 97 -1.39 16.88 13.89
CA ILE A 97 -2.07 15.67 14.35
C ILE A 97 -3.32 16.01 15.16
N LEU A 98 -3.23 16.98 16.07
CA LEU A 98 -4.35 17.37 16.93
C LEU A 98 -5.47 18.08 16.16
N THR A 99 -5.15 18.83 15.11
CA THR A 99 -6.13 19.62 14.34
C THR A 99 -6.74 18.82 13.20
N SER A 100 -5.95 18.08 12.44
CA SER A 100 -6.42 17.34 11.26
C SER A 100 -6.68 15.86 11.54
N GLY A 101 -6.09 15.31 12.59
CA GLY A 101 -6.09 13.87 12.87
C GLY A 101 -5.30 13.05 11.84
N LEU A 102 -4.67 13.72 10.87
CA LEU A 102 -3.87 13.13 9.82
C LEU A 102 -2.39 13.39 10.10
N PHE A 103 -1.59 12.38 9.87
CA PHE A 103 -0.15 12.42 9.92
C PHE A 103 0.36 11.82 8.61
N GLY A 104 0.84 12.67 7.71
CA GLY A 104 1.17 12.27 6.35
C GLY A 104 2.64 11.99 6.12
N HIS A 105 3.53 12.51 6.99
CA HIS A 105 4.97 12.45 6.79
C HIS A 105 5.68 12.19 8.11
N LEU A 106 6.66 11.29 8.10
CA LEU A 106 7.49 10.98 9.25
C LEU A 106 8.95 10.85 8.82
N TRP A 107 9.84 11.67 9.41
CA TRP A 107 11.24 11.81 9.01
C TRP A 107 11.37 12.10 7.51
N SER A 108 11.96 11.19 6.74
CA SER A 108 12.12 11.31 5.28
C SER A 108 11.00 10.67 4.47
N ALA A 109 10.01 10.02 5.10
CA ALA A 109 9.07 9.16 4.44
C ALA A 109 7.60 9.58 4.60
N ASP A 110 6.83 9.46 3.53
CA ASP A 110 5.38 9.65 3.52
C ASP A 110 4.66 8.40 4.07
N ILE A 111 3.65 8.61 4.90
CA ILE A 111 2.85 7.53 5.47
C ILE A 111 1.64 7.26 4.57
N HIS A 112 1.57 6.03 4.08
CA HIS A 112 0.44 5.52 3.33
C HIS A 112 -0.33 4.48 4.15
N VAL A 113 -1.61 4.78 4.41
CA VAL A 113 -2.50 3.88 5.13
C VAL A 113 -3.29 3.05 4.12
N SER A 114 -3.11 1.74 4.16
CA SER A 114 -3.85 0.81 3.29
C SER A 114 -4.52 -0.29 4.10
N SER A 115 -5.80 -0.54 3.80
CA SER A 115 -6.54 -1.67 4.37
C SER A 115 -6.12 -3.02 3.78
N ARG A 116 -5.25 -3.02 2.77
CA ARG A 116 -4.72 -4.23 2.13
C ARG A 116 -3.40 -4.70 2.74
N MET A 117 -2.76 -3.82 3.50
CA MET A 117 -1.59 -4.18 4.29
C MET A 117 -2.00 -5.10 5.46
N ASP A 118 -1.16 -6.07 5.81
CA ASP A 118 -1.38 -6.92 6.98
C ASP A 118 -1.47 -6.07 8.25
N SER A 119 -2.42 -6.39 9.12
CA SER A 119 -2.72 -5.58 10.30
C SER A 119 -1.60 -5.52 11.35
N ASP A 120 -0.67 -6.48 11.30
CA ASP A 120 0.45 -6.64 12.21
C ASP A 120 1.80 -6.24 11.60
N LYS A 121 1.80 -5.80 10.34
CA LYS A 121 3.02 -5.43 9.61
C LYS A 121 3.09 -3.95 9.30
N VAL A 122 4.32 -3.47 9.20
CA VAL A 122 4.68 -2.14 8.71
C VAL A 122 5.80 -2.33 7.69
N LEU A 123 5.64 -1.74 6.53
CA LEU A 123 6.62 -1.79 5.47
C LEU A 123 7.24 -0.40 5.29
N VAL A 124 8.54 -0.31 5.43
CA VAL A 124 9.33 0.88 5.09
C VAL A 124 10.02 0.60 3.76
N VAL A 125 9.89 1.50 2.81
CA VAL A 125 10.41 1.29 1.46
C VAL A 125 11.24 2.48 1.00
N ALA A 126 12.25 2.19 0.21
CA ALA A 126 13.09 3.18 -0.44
C ALA A 126 12.37 3.82 -1.65
N SER A 127 13.09 4.54 -2.49
CA SER A 127 12.53 5.12 -3.71
C SER A 127 12.03 4.03 -4.66
N PRO A 128 10.87 4.21 -5.30
CA PRO A 128 10.31 3.25 -6.26
C PRO A 128 11.30 2.83 -7.35
N ASP A 129 12.14 3.77 -7.80
CA ASP A 129 13.15 3.52 -8.86
C ASP A 129 14.21 2.49 -8.46
N THR A 130 14.39 2.26 -7.17
CA THR A 130 15.42 1.35 -6.65
C THR A 130 14.87 0.01 -6.19
N ILE A 131 13.57 -0.08 -5.90
CA ILE A 131 12.94 -1.28 -5.32
C ILE A 131 12.60 -2.29 -6.40
N GLY A 132 11.93 -1.85 -7.48
CA GLY A 132 11.40 -2.80 -8.43
C GLY A 132 10.71 -2.17 -9.63
N ALA A 133 10.11 -3.03 -10.43
CA ALA A 133 9.33 -2.64 -11.60
C ALA A 133 7.95 -3.29 -11.55
N PHE A 134 6.98 -2.55 -12.03
CA PHE A 134 5.60 -2.99 -12.18
C PHE A 134 5.23 -2.99 -13.68
N PRO A 135 5.65 -4.01 -14.44
CA PRO A 135 5.34 -4.09 -15.86
C PRO A 135 3.84 -4.35 -16.06
N ILE A 136 3.20 -3.44 -16.78
CA ILE A 136 1.80 -3.57 -17.21
C ILE A 136 1.81 -4.02 -18.66
N ARG A 137 1.35 -5.25 -18.92
CA ARG A 137 1.20 -5.75 -20.28
C ARG A 137 -0.12 -5.28 -20.90
N GLN A 138 -1.17 -5.29 -20.09
CA GLN A 138 -2.50 -4.85 -20.47
C GLN A 138 -3.11 -4.09 -19.31
N ASP A 139 -3.40 -2.81 -19.53
CA ASP A 139 -4.11 -1.97 -18.56
C ASP A 139 -5.58 -2.40 -18.43
N ILE A 140 -6.23 -1.98 -17.36
CA ILE A 140 -7.63 -2.32 -17.06
C ILE A 140 -8.50 -2.10 -18.30
N THR A 141 -8.95 -3.19 -18.87
CA THR A 141 -9.74 -3.21 -20.10
C THR A 141 -11.12 -3.78 -19.83
N VAL A 142 -12.13 -3.12 -20.39
CA VAL A 142 -13.52 -3.55 -20.28
C VAL A 142 -13.96 -4.04 -21.67
N LEU A 143 -14.32 -5.30 -21.78
CA LEU A 143 -14.86 -5.88 -23.01
C LEU A 143 -16.33 -6.27 -22.82
N PRO A 144 -17.20 -6.03 -23.84
CA PRO A 144 -18.54 -6.58 -23.82
C PRO A 144 -18.49 -8.10 -23.93
N ALA A 145 -19.28 -8.78 -23.12
CA ALA A 145 -19.40 -10.24 -23.07
C ALA A 145 -20.90 -10.63 -23.08
N ASP A 146 -21.56 -10.33 -24.17
CA ASP A 146 -22.98 -10.57 -24.33
C ASP A 146 -23.26 -12.05 -24.65
N ASP A 147 -24.27 -12.62 -24.00
CA ASP A 147 -24.80 -13.94 -24.31
C ASP A 147 -26.18 -13.81 -25.00
N PRO A 148 -26.21 -13.72 -26.33
CA PRO A 148 -27.45 -13.52 -27.08
C PRO A 148 -28.40 -14.72 -26.98
N LYS A 149 -27.91 -15.93 -26.68
CA LYS A 149 -28.75 -17.11 -26.49
C LYS A 149 -29.60 -17.05 -25.22
N ARG A 150 -29.11 -16.32 -24.23
CA ARG A 150 -29.79 -16.15 -22.94
C ARG A 150 -30.32 -14.75 -22.71
N LEU A 151 -30.21 -13.87 -23.76
CA LEU A 151 -30.59 -12.46 -23.68
C LEU A 151 -29.94 -11.73 -22.49
N ARG A 152 -28.66 -12.02 -22.24
CA ARG A 152 -27.89 -11.40 -21.16
C ARG A 152 -26.85 -10.46 -21.75
N LEU A 153 -26.78 -9.27 -21.17
CA LEU A 153 -25.71 -8.32 -21.40
C LEU A 153 -24.69 -8.49 -20.27
N GLY A 154 -23.42 -8.55 -20.62
CA GLY A 154 -22.33 -8.73 -19.67
C GLY A 154 -21.08 -7.98 -20.07
N TRP A 155 -20.14 -7.88 -19.14
CA TRP A 155 -18.82 -7.32 -19.36
C TRP A 155 -17.79 -8.18 -18.67
N VAL A 156 -16.63 -8.30 -19.31
CA VAL A 156 -15.42 -8.85 -18.71
C VAL A 156 -14.46 -7.69 -18.50
N ILE A 157 -13.97 -7.55 -17.27
CA ILE A 157 -12.94 -6.57 -16.93
C ILE A 157 -11.72 -7.36 -16.53
N TYR A 158 -10.59 -7.08 -17.18
CA TYR A 158 -9.34 -7.78 -16.94
C TYR A 158 -8.16 -6.85 -17.07
N GLU A 159 -7.05 -7.30 -16.52
CA GLU A 159 -5.76 -6.65 -16.53
C GLU A 159 -4.65 -7.72 -16.55
N GLU A 160 -3.52 -7.41 -17.17
CA GLU A 160 -2.32 -8.23 -17.13
C GLU A 160 -1.16 -7.41 -16.58
N ILE A 161 -0.76 -7.72 -15.37
CA ILE A 161 0.33 -7.07 -14.66
C ILE A 161 1.37 -8.08 -14.19
N GLY A 162 2.57 -7.59 -13.93
CA GLY A 162 3.61 -8.34 -13.23
C GLY A 162 4.21 -7.49 -12.10
N VAL A 163 4.81 -8.15 -11.14
CA VAL A 163 5.57 -7.49 -10.08
C VAL A 163 6.97 -8.08 -10.07
N VAL A 164 7.97 -7.24 -10.18
CA VAL A 164 9.38 -7.66 -10.14
C VAL A 164 10.10 -6.81 -9.12
N ILE A 165 10.63 -7.45 -8.09
CA ILE A 165 11.52 -6.80 -7.12
C ILE A 165 12.94 -6.91 -7.70
N LEU A 166 13.57 -5.76 -7.94
CA LEU A 166 14.92 -5.67 -8.51
C LEU A 166 15.98 -5.57 -7.41
N ASN A 167 15.58 -5.02 -6.29
CA ASN A 167 16.46 -4.80 -5.15
C ASN A 167 15.73 -5.20 -3.87
N ASP A 168 16.25 -6.17 -3.18
CA ASP A 168 15.70 -6.73 -1.94
C ASP A 168 16.45 -6.24 -0.67
N TYR A 169 17.19 -5.12 -0.81
CA TYR A 169 17.87 -4.43 0.29
C TYR A 169 16.93 -3.50 1.06
#